data_3046579f4898383513355ec45c82e26d
#
_entry.id   3046579f4898383513355ec45c82e26d
#
_cell.length_a   1.000
_cell.length_b   1.000
_cell.length_c   1.000
_cell.angle_alpha   90.00
_cell.angle_beta   90.00
_cell.angle_gamma   90.00
#
_symmetry.space_group_name_H-M   'P 1'
#
loop_
_entity.id
_entity.type
_entity.pdbx_description
1 polymer ?
#
loop_
_entity_poly.entity_id
_entity_poly.type
_entity_poly.pdbx_seq_one_letter_code
_entity_poly.pdbx_strand_id
1 'polypeptide(L)'
;MGEHEPTATVPAQSISAQNTSAQNTSEQATSAQPRTVAPTVRPAPPKIPRPVPAPRVDSPLISALIAEAVSPEELNARIVEVVSEGTPIIEPVHREDGSISENERIVTFLYHNEQAEQVLMFINRLTDEKNLDRSLMARIEGTGWWQLSMQMETTWRASYNFLPTLPGERPAWLGDDDQVRLRAALDSGEGDPLNPETACNRIGRCMGVVQLEHAPVQEFLLTQEEIDALPAPEWMQTSDGHQYVLGRVGDPAPDAPLFIQFDGEMWFSQGMEHTLNRAHEAGRIPAMHVFFLHSGGRENRWKELNGDNPIADYLVEIAFPHLEAVHGIKTAPQNIVINGQSLGGLSSLLAVLSRPEAFGGAIAQSSSLWQPQVMDRLDELEAAGEIDRLRHLYLEIEVGEQEWVLVPPHRELKERLEKLGLKNACCTTFNGGHDYACWRGAIVPALERMIASCREETDAEPGSSEDQRDAA
;
A
#
# COMPACT_ATOMS: atom_id res chain seq x y z
N MET A 1 45.11 13.59 -43.88
CA MET A 1 45.37 15.00 -43.54
C MET A 1 44.39 15.31 -42.44
N GLY A 2 44.71 15.37 -41.27
CA GLY A 2 45.73 15.80 -40.34
C GLY A 2 44.96 16.14 -39.10
N GLU A 3 45.14 15.42 -37.98
CA GLU A 3 45.95 15.77 -36.81
C GLU A 3 45.45 17.03 -36.10
N HIS A 4 45.11 17.14 -34.80
CA HIS A 4 45.85 16.80 -33.59
C HIS A 4 44.94 17.03 -32.36
N GLU A 5 45.03 16.20 -31.36
CA GLU A 5 44.90 16.52 -29.94
C GLU A 5 45.93 17.59 -29.49
N PRO A 6 45.79 18.25 -28.32
CA PRO A 6 46.10 17.57 -27.06
C PRO A 6 45.36 18.04 -25.79
N THR A 7 45.35 17.14 -24.85
CA THR A 7 45.23 17.18 -23.38
C THR A 7 45.89 18.39 -22.69
N ALA A 8 45.22 18.91 -21.65
CA ALA A 8 45.83 19.73 -20.61
C ALA A 8 45.41 19.30 -19.21
N THR A 9 46.35 18.70 -18.52
CA THR A 9 46.42 18.44 -17.07
C THR A 9 46.71 19.73 -16.31
N VAL A 10 46.07 19.95 -15.15
CA VAL A 10 46.39 21.00 -14.18
C VAL A 10 46.76 20.33 -12.83
N PRO A 11 47.89 20.78 -12.19
CA PRO A 11 48.44 20.08 -11.03
C PRO A 11 47.91 20.56 -9.69
N ALA A 12 47.99 19.67 -8.71
CA ALA A 12 47.71 19.89 -7.31
C ALA A 12 48.71 20.85 -6.64
N GLN A 13 48.25 21.82 -5.88
CA GLN A 13 49.06 22.62 -4.97
C GLN A 13 48.79 22.20 -3.50
N SER A 14 49.86 21.78 -2.86
CA SER A 14 50.00 21.58 -1.42
C SER A 14 50.16 22.92 -0.70
N ILE A 15 49.42 23.13 0.40
CA ILE A 15 49.68 24.23 1.33
C ILE A 15 50.02 23.65 2.69
N SER A 16 51.21 24.01 3.14
CA SER A 16 51.86 23.65 4.39
C SER A 16 51.29 24.40 5.60
N ALA A 17 51.32 23.73 6.73
CA ALA A 17 50.97 24.22 8.05
C ALA A 17 51.97 25.30 8.55
N GLN A 18 51.46 26.32 9.22
CA GLN A 18 52.23 27.11 10.19
C GLN A 18 51.54 27.12 11.53
N ASN A 19 52.30 26.66 12.52
CA ASN A 19 52.01 26.71 13.96
C ASN A 19 52.04 28.12 14.50
N THR A 20 51.07 28.52 15.29
CA THR A 20 51.27 29.55 16.34
C THR A 20 50.59 29.09 17.65
N SER A 21 51.39 28.99 18.67
CA SER A 21 51.04 28.68 20.05
C SER A 21 50.38 29.87 20.76
N ALA A 22 49.31 29.63 21.49
CA ALA A 22 48.87 30.49 22.60
C ALA A 22 48.24 29.64 23.71
N GLN A 23 48.55 30.05 24.91
CA GLN A 23 48.52 29.34 26.18
C GLN A 23 47.12 29.17 26.81
N ASN A 24 46.95 28.04 27.46
CA ASN A 24 46.15 27.65 28.63
C ASN A 24 45.19 28.65 29.27
N THR A 25 43.92 28.27 29.35
CA THR A 25 43.12 28.36 30.57
C THR A 25 42.25 27.10 30.66
N SER A 26 42.42 26.39 31.78
CA SER A 26 41.73 25.16 32.17
C SER A 26 40.28 25.43 32.56
N GLU A 27 39.34 24.95 31.79
CA GLU A 27 38.00 24.65 32.29
C GLU A 27 37.70 23.17 32.06
N GLN A 28 37.40 22.47 33.16
CA GLN A 28 37.03 21.06 33.17
C GLN A 28 35.70 20.87 32.46
N ALA A 29 35.74 20.49 31.18
CA ALA A 29 34.60 19.94 30.47
C ALA A 29 34.56 18.42 30.78
N THR A 30 33.57 18.00 31.54
CA THR A 30 33.18 16.60 31.70
C THR A 30 32.89 16.00 30.33
N SER A 31 33.76 15.11 29.87
CA SER A 31 33.57 14.33 28.65
C SER A 31 32.36 13.40 28.83
N ALA A 32 31.22 13.80 28.29
CA ALA A 32 30.14 12.86 28.05
C ALA A 32 30.61 11.88 26.96
N GLN A 33 30.87 10.63 27.38
CA GLN A 33 31.08 9.53 26.43
C GLN A 33 29.86 9.41 25.51
N PRO A 34 30.04 9.21 24.20
CA PRO A 34 28.91 8.95 23.33
C PRO A 34 28.21 7.67 23.82
N ARG A 35 26.94 7.79 24.24
CA ARG A 35 26.09 6.63 24.49
C ARG A 35 26.04 5.84 23.18
N THR A 36 26.69 4.69 23.15
CA THR A 36 26.43 3.66 22.16
C THR A 36 24.98 3.23 22.33
N VAL A 37 24.10 3.79 21.53
CA VAL A 37 22.73 3.29 21.40
C VAL A 37 22.87 1.89 20.83
N ALA A 38 22.53 0.88 21.64
CA ALA A 38 22.43 -0.49 21.16
C ALA A 38 21.49 -0.50 19.93
N PRO A 39 21.79 -1.28 18.89
CA PRO A 39 20.89 -1.35 17.74
C PRO A 39 19.52 -1.80 18.25
N THR A 40 18.53 -0.92 18.16
CA THR A 40 17.15 -1.24 18.53
C THR A 40 16.70 -2.32 17.55
N VAL A 41 16.54 -3.53 18.09
CA VAL A 41 15.96 -4.65 17.31
C VAL A 41 14.56 -4.20 16.90
N ARG A 42 14.33 -4.04 15.59
CA ARG A 42 13.00 -3.69 15.10
C ARG A 42 12.00 -4.75 15.53
N PRO A 43 10.89 -4.37 16.15
CA PRO A 43 9.85 -5.33 16.45
C PRO A 43 9.38 -6.00 15.14
N ALA A 44 9.05 -7.27 15.21
CA ALA A 44 8.60 -8.06 14.09
C ALA A 44 7.18 -8.58 14.36
N PRO A 45 6.36 -8.78 13.32
CA PRO A 45 5.05 -9.38 13.48
C PRO A 45 5.11 -10.72 14.22
N PRO A 46 4.09 -11.06 15.03
CA PRO A 46 4.02 -12.32 15.73
C PRO A 46 4.02 -13.51 14.76
N LYS A 47 4.67 -14.60 15.17
CA LYS A 47 4.69 -15.84 14.39
C LYS A 47 3.41 -16.62 14.66
N ILE A 48 2.36 -16.33 13.92
CA ILE A 48 1.08 -17.05 13.96
C ILE A 48 1.10 -18.16 12.90
N PRO A 49 0.58 -19.37 13.18
CA PRO A 49 0.45 -20.43 12.19
C PRO A 49 -0.35 -19.93 10.98
N ARG A 50 0.15 -20.24 9.78
CA ARG A 50 -0.56 -19.90 8.55
C ARG A 50 -1.82 -20.74 8.43
N PRO A 51 -2.96 -20.17 8.02
CA PRO A 51 -4.14 -20.94 7.63
C PRO A 51 -3.83 -21.89 6.47
N VAL A 52 -4.70 -22.87 6.27
CA VAL A 52 -4.60 -23.77 5.09
C VAL A 52 -4.69 -22.90 3.83
N PRO A 53 -3.69 -22.94 2.95
CA PRO A 53 -3.72 -22.15 1.73
C PRO A 53 -4.80 -22.68 0.77
N ALA A 54 -5.22 -21.82 -0.16
CA ALA A 54 -6.14 -22.19 -1.24
C ALA A 54 -5.68 -23.48 -1.96
N PRO A 55 -6.61 -24.38 -2.31
CA PRO A 55 -6.24 -25.64 -2.94
C PRO A 55 -5.66 -25.40 -4.33
N ARG A 56 -4.57 -26.12 -4.63
CA ARG A 56 -4.13 -26.31 -6.02
C ARG A 56 -5.02 -27.34 -6.66
N VAL A 57 -5.45 -27.05 -7.87
CA VAL A 57 -6.31 -27.92 -8.68
C VAL A 57 -5.79 -28.01 -10.10
N ASP A 58 -6.30 -28.93 -10.87
CA ASP A 58 -6.01 -28.97 -12.31
C ASP A 58 -7.03 -28.10 -13.05
N SER A 59 -6.59 -27.38 -14.09
CA SER A 59 -7.47 -26.68 -15.01
C SER A 59 -8.17 -27.70 -15.91
N PRO A 60 -9.49 -27.76 -15.95
CA PRO A 60 -10.24 -28.57 -16.91
C PRO A 60 -9.89 -28.24 -18.35
N LEU A 61 -9.79 -26.94 -18.69
CA LEU A 61 -9.45 -26.48 -20.03
C LEU A 61 -8.05 -26.93 -20.46
N ILE A 62 -7.04 -26.67 -19.65
CA ILE A 62 -5.66 -27.06 -20.00
C ILE A 62 -5.52 -28.59 -20.04
N SER A 63 -6.18 -29.31 -19.14
CA SER A 63 -6.20 -30.76 -19.14
C SER A 63 -6.82 -31.34 -20.43
N ALA A 64 -7.92 -30.73 -20.91
CA ALA A 64 -8.56 -31.09 -22.17
C ALA A 64 -7.63 -30.81 -23.38
N LEU A 65 -7.01 -29.63 -23.42
CA LEU A 65 -6.06 -29.28 -24.50
C LEU A 65 -4.89 -30.28 -24.58
N ILE A 66 -4.32 -30.68 -23.44
CA ILE A 66 -3.25 -31.66 -23.35
C ILE A 66 -3.72 -33.03 -23.83
N ALA A 67 -4.93 -33.46 -23.46
CA ALA A 67 -5.46 -34.74 -23.81
C ALA A 67 -5.85 -34.87 -25.31
N GLU A 68 -6.28 -33.77 -25.92
CA GLU A 68 -6.78 -33.75 -27.30
C GLU A 68 -5.72 -33.43 -28.36
N ALA A 69 -4.63 -32.76 -27.98
CA ALA A 69 -3.60 -32.35 -28.91
C ALA A 69 -2.84 -33.57 -29.46
N VAL A 70 -2.62 -33.62 -30.78
CA VAL A 70 -1.93 -34.71 -31.45
C VAL A 70 -0.41 -34.47 -31.58
N SER A 71 0.04 -33.23 -31.32
CA SER A 71 1.46 -32.86 -31.30
C SER A 71 1.72 -31.69 -30.36
N PRO A 72 2.99 -31.51 -29.91
CA PRO A 72 3.38 -30.34 -29.11
C PRO A 72 3.14 -29.00 -29.82
N GLU A 73 3.30 -28.93 -31.13
CA GLU A 73 3.08 -27.72 -31.93
C GLU A 73 1.60 -27.36 -31.95
N GLU A 74 0.71 -28.35 -32.10
CA GLU A 74 -0.74 -28.13 -32.01
C GLU A 74 -1.14 -27.69 -30.62
N LEU A 75 -0.62 -28.32 -29.56
CA LEU A 75 -0.89 -27.91 -28.16
C LEU A 75 -0.46 -26.46 -27.92
N ASN A 76 0.76 -26.11 -28.36
CA ASN A 76 1.24 -24.74 -28.22
C ASN A 76 0.35 -23.74 -28.97
N ALA A 77 -0.09 -24.04 -30.18
CA ALA A 77 -0.98 -23.16 -30.95
C ALA A 77 -2.32 -22.95 -30.24
N ARG A 78 -2.92 -24.00 -29.67
CA ARG A 78 -4.16 -23.93 -28.92
C ARG A 78 -4.02 -23.13 -27.63
N ILE A 79 -2.90 -23.28 -26.90
CA ILE A 79 -2.64 -22.48 -25.71
C ILE A 79 -2.49 -21.01 -26.10
N VAL A 80 -1.77 -20.68 -27.17
CA VAL A 80 -1.64 -19.31 -27.68
C VAL A 80 -3.00 -18.72 -28.03
N GLU A 81 -3.91 -19.48 -28.62
CA GLU A 81 -5.28 -19.05 -28.92
C GLU A 81 -6.02 -18.70 -27.61
N VAL A 82 -5.99 -19.56 -26.61
CA VAL A 82 -6.64 -19.33 -25.31
C VAL A 82 -6.10 -18.09 -24.62
N VAL A 83 -4.78 -17.94 -24.54
CA VAL A 83 -4.19 -16.77 -23.83
C VAL A 83 -4.30 -15.46 -24.62
N SER A 84 -4.66 -15.51 -25.89
CA SER A 84 -4.93 -14.31 -26.68
C SER A 84 -6.14 -13.52 -26.19
N GLU A 85 -7.02 -14.14 -25.41
CA GLU A 85 -8.15 -13.50 -24.72
C GLU A 85 -7.75 -12.86 -23.38
N GLY A 86 -6.52 -13.10 -22.91
CA GLY A 86 -5.94 -12.61 -21.67
C GLY A 86 -5.68 -13.67 -20.63
N THR A 87 -4.96 -13.29 -19.59
CA THR A 87 -4.60 -14.13 -18.42
C THR A 87 -4.93 -13.38 -17.12
N PRO A 88 -5.14 -14.09 -15.98
CA PRO A 88 -5.27 -15.54 -15.85
C PRO A 88 -6.58 -16.08 -16.45
N ILE A 89 -6.60 -17.39 -16.80
CA ILE A 89 -7.81 -18.05 -17.26
C ILE A 89 -8.70 -18.33 -16.06
N ILE A 90 -9.99 -17.97 -16.16
CA ILE A 90 -10.98 -18.17 -15.10
C ILE A 90 -12.02 -19.18 -15.57
N GLU A 91 -12.14 -20.29 -14.86
CA GLU A 91 -13.02 -21.40 -15.17
C GLU A 91 -14.05 -21.65 -14.06
N PRO A 92 -15.25 -22.14 -14.39
CA PRO A 92 -16.23 -22.50 -13.39
C PRO A 92 -15.81 -23.73 -12.58
N VAL A 93 -16.20 -23.77 -11.29
CA VAL A 93 -16.10 -24.97 -10.47
C VAL A 93 -17.39 -25.74 -10.59
N HIS A 94 -17.32 -26.97 -11.11
CA HIS A 94 -18.46 -27.88 -11.17
C HIS A 94 -18.57 -28.70 -9.89
N ARG A 95 -19.76 -28.73 -9.29
CA ARG A 95 -20.07 -29.56 -8.11
C ARG A 95 -20.41 -30.98 -8.52
N GLU A 96 -20.44 -31.89 -7.56
CA GLU A 96 -20.78 -33.29 -7.78
C GLU A 96 -22.17 -33.52 -8.39
N ASP A 97 -23.14 -32.64 -8.10
CA ASP A 97 -24.50 -32.66 -8.64
C ASP A 97 -24.60 -32.07 -10.08
N GLY A 98 -23.47 -31.66 -10.66
CA GLY A 98 -23.40 -31.05 -12.00
C GLY A 98 -23.73 -29.55 -12.02
N SER A 99 -24.08 -28.93 -10.89
CA SER A 99 -24.26 -27.48 -10.81
C SER A 99 -22.90 -26.74 -10.82
N ILE A 100 -22.92 -25.47 -11.20
CA ILE A 100 -21.76 -24.58 -11.14
C ILE A 100 -21.77 -23.87 -9.78
N SER A 101 -20.59 -23.79 -9.15
CA SER A 101 -20.42 -22.98 -7.94
C SER A 101 -20.59 -21.49 -8.25
N GLU A 102 -21.45 -20.81 -7.50
CA GLU A 102 -21.64 -19.36 -7.60
C GLU A 102 -20.49 -18.59 -6.92
N ASN A 103 -19.82 -19.22 -5.94
CA ASN A 103 -18.88 -18.56 -5.05
C ASN A 103 -17.41 -18.94 -5.30
N GLU A 104 -17.13 -19.82 -6.27
CA GLU A 104 -15.77 -20.32 -6.50
C GLU A 104 -15.46 -20.40 -7.98
N ARG A 105 -14.17 -20.17 -8.31
CA ARG A 105 -13.59 -20.29 -9.65
C ARG A 105 -12.26 -21.03 -9.58
N ILE A 106 -11.93 -21.71 -10.67
CA ILE A 106 -10.57 -22.17 -10.94
C ILE A 106 -9.85 -21.05 -11.67
N VAL A 107 -8.74 -20.60 -11.10
CA VAL A 107 -7.90 -19.54 -11.66
C VAL A 107 -6.60 -20.18 -12.11
N THR A 108 -6.34 -20.14 -13.42
CA THR A 108 -5.15 -20.75 -14.04
C THR A 108 -4.22 -19.66 -14.56
N PHE A 109 -3.03 -19.63 -13.98
CA PHE A 109 -1.95 -18.74 -14.38
C PHE A 109 -1.07 -19.46 -15.38
N LEU A 110 -0.75 -18.79 -16.47
CA LEU A 110 0.12 -19.29 -17.54
C LEU A 110 1.30 -18.37 -17.74
N TYR A 111 2.48 -18.93 -17.92
CA TYR A 111 3.70 -18.20 -18.19
C TYR A 111 4.49 -18.90 -19.29
N HIS A 112 4.96 -18.14 -20.29
CA HIS A 112 5.72 -18.70 -21.40
C HIS A 112 7.21 -18.40 -21.24
N ASN A 113 8.03 -19.45 -21.09
CA ASN A 113 9.49 -19.36 -21.12
C ASN A 113 10.07 -20.73 -21.50
N GLU A 114 10.61 -20.84 -22.72
CA GLU A 114 11.19 -22.07 -23.22
C GLU A 114 12.48 -22.45 -22.50
N GLN A 115 13.22 -21.46 -22.00
CA GLN A 115 14.56 -21.65 -21.44
C GLN A 115 14.53 -21.90 -19.93
N ALA A 116 13.43 -21.58 -19.24
CA ALA A 116 13.36 -21.78 -17.82
C ALA A 116 13.45 -23.25 -17.42
N GLU A 117 14.22 -23.53 -16.38
CA GLU A 117 14.32 -24.85 -15.72
C GLU A 117 13.25 -25.00 -14.63
N GLN A 118 12.94 -23.89 -13.94
CA GLN A 118 11.89 -23.76 -12.94
C GLN A 118 11.24 -22.41 -13.03
N VAL A 119 9.97 -22.33 -12.65
CA VAL A 119 9.25 -21.05 -12.48
C VAL A 119 8.52 -21.08 -11.14
N LEU A 120 8.84 -20.12 -10.27
CA LEU A 120 8.07 -19.87 -9.06
C LEU A 120 7.05 -18.79 -9.35
N MET A 121 5.80 -19.02 -8.96
CA MET A 121 4.77 -18.00 -8.98
C MET A 121 4.64 -17.37 -7.59
N PHE A 122 4.83 -16.07 -7.51
CA PHE A 122 4.53 -15.32 -6.31
C PHE A 122 3.14 -14.69 -6.43
N ILE A 123 2.23 -15.05 -5.52
CA ILE A 123 0.92 -14.44 -5.37
C ILE A 123 0.86 -13.81 -3.99
N ASN A 124 0.48 -12.54 -3.92
CA ASN A 124 0.44 -11.81 -2.64
C ASN A 124 -0.39 -12.57 -1.61
N ARG A 125 0.22 -12.86 -0.45
CA ARG A 125 -0.34 -13.59 0.69
C ARG A 125 -0.77 -15.05 0.44
N LEU A 126 -0.83 -15.53 -0.79
CA LEU A 126 -1.10 -16.95 -1.06
C LEU A 126 0.18 -17.78 -1.14
N THR A 127 1.26 -17.25 -1.70
CA THR A 127 2.56 -17.94 -1.70
C THR A 127 3.06 -18.13 -0.28
N ASP A 128 3.32 -19.38 0.09
CA ASP A 128 3.87 -19.74 1.39
C ASP A 128 5.40 -19.66 1.37
N GLU A 129 5.94 -18.57 1.93
CA GLU A 129 7.37 -18.32 1.99
C GLU A 129 8.17 -19.41 2.75
N LYS A 130 7.49 -20.26 3.52
CA LYS A 130 8.10 -21.43 4.21
C LYS A 130 7.96 -22.73 3.44
N ASN A 131 7.14 -22.74 2.39
CA ASN A 131 6.85 -23.91 1.58
C ASN A 131 6.66 -23.50 0.12
N LEU A 132 7.71 -22.92 -0.46
CA LEU A 132 7.69 -22.36 -1.81
C LEU A 132 7.42 -23.42 -2.90
N ASP A 133 7.70 -24.70 -2.64
CA ASP A 133 7.40 -25.78 -3.57
C ASP A 133 5.92 -25.82 -4.00
N ARG A 134 5.02 -25.36 -3.13
CA ARG A 134 3.60 -25.26 -3.45
C ARG A 134 3.27 -24.19 -4.50
N SER A 135 4.17 -23.26 -4.73
CA SER A 135 4.04 -22.19 -5.70
C SER A 135 4.90 -22.40 -6.94
N LEU A 136 5.60 -23.54 -7.06
CA LEU A 136 6.27 -23.92 -8.28
C LEU A 136 5.22 -24.27 -9.35
N MET A 137 5.39 -23.68 -10.54
CA MET A 137 4.56 -23.97 -11.70
C MET A 137 4.95 -25.30 -12.33
N ALA A 138 3.97 -25.99 -12.90
CA ALA A 138 4.19 -27.20 -13.67
C ALA A 138 4.45 -26.84 -15.14
N ARG A 139 5.48 -27.44 -15.75
CA ARG A 139 5.72 -27.31 -17.19
C ARG A 139 4.69 -28.13 -17.98
N ILE A 140 4.13 -27.54 -19.02
CA ILE A 140 3.31 -28.26 -19.99
C ILE A 140 4.29 -28.92 -20.99
N GLU A 141 4.38 -30.25 -20.93
CA GLU A 141 5.37 -31.04 -21.66
C GLU A 141 5.32 -30.77 -23.17
N GLY A 142 6.50 -30.67 -23.77
CA GLY A 142 6.66 -30.40 -25.21
C GLY A 142 6.40 -28.95 -25.61
N THR A 143 6.12 -28.06 -24.67
CA THR A 143 5.89 -26.62 -24.92
C THR A 143 6.80 -25.74 -24.08
N GLY A 144 6.79 -24.45 -24.34
CA GLY A 144 7.44 -23.43 -23.44
C GLY A 144 6.55 -22.92 -22.32
N TRP A 145 5.35 -23.47 -22.15
CA TRP A 145 4.37 -22.99 -21.19
C TRP A 145 4.51 -23.64 -19.82
N TRP A 146 4.26 -22.81 -18.79
CA TRP A 146 4.19 -23.18 -17.38
C TRP A 146 2.81 -22.83 -16.85
N GLN A 147 2.27 -23.65 -15.96
CA GLN A 147 0.94 -23.48 -15.40
C GLN A 147 0.89 -23.67 -13.89
N LEU A 148 0.00 -22.97 -13.24
CA LEU A 148 -0.43 -23.20 -11.87
C LEU A 148 -1.90 -22.81 -11.76
N SER A 149 -2.75 -23.70 -11.24
CA SER A 149 -4.17 -23.44 -11.06
C SER A 149 -4.55 -23.54 -9.58
N MET A 150 -5.46 -22.66 -9.16
CA MET A 150 -5.96 -22.60 -7.78
C MET A 150 -7.47 -22.44 -7.79
N GLN A 151 -8.14 -23.01 -6.79
CA GLN A 151 -9.56 -22.76 -6.56
C GLN A 151 -9.70 -21.59 -5.58
N MET A 152 -10.39 -20.54 -6.00
CA MET A 152 -10.52 -19.29 -5.28
C MET A 152 -11.99 -18.87 -5.18
N GLU A 153 -12.29 -18.12 -4.12
CA GLU A 153 -13.60 -17.48 -3.98
C GLU A 153 -13.76 -16.32 -4.97
N THR A 154 -14.99 -16.15 -5.50
CA THR A 154 -15.31 -15.11 -6.50
C THR A 154 -15.10 -13.68 -6.03
N THR A 155 -14.88 -13.43 -4.75
CA THR A 155 -14.58 -12.14 -4.14
C THR A 155 -13.08 -11.79 -4.14
N TRP A 156 -12.22 -12.70 -4.60
CA TRP A 156 -10.76 -12.57 -4.47
C TRP A 156 -10.14 -11.57 -5.45
N ARG A 157 -9.14 -10.84 -4.92
CA ARG A 157 -8.20 -10.01 -5.70
C ARG A 157 -6.80 -10.13 -5.13
N ALA A 158 -5.79 -10.22 -6.00
CA ALA A 158 -4.38 -10.14 -5.61
C ALA A 158 -3.48 -9.74 -6.78
N SER A 159 -2.31 -9.20 -6.47
CA SER A 159 -1.21 -9.11 -7.43
C SER A 159 -0.39 -10.40 -7.46
N TYR A 160 0.23 -10.68 -8.63
CA TYR A 160 1.08 -11.83 -8.84
C TYR A 160 2.22 -11.53 -9.82
N ASN A 161 3.30 -12.30 -9.73
CA ASN A 161 4.42 -12.25 -10.64
C ASN A 161 5.08 -13.63 -10.81
N PHE A 162 6.00 -13.73 -11.75
CA PHE A 162 6.73 -14.95 -12.05
C PHE A 162 8.22 -14.78 -11.80
N LEU A 163 8.85 -15.80 -11.26
CA LEU A 163 10.29 -15.87 -11.03
C LEU A 163 10.85 -17.07 -11.81
N PRO A 164 11.26 -16.89 -13.08
CA PRO A 164 11.94 -17.94 -13.82
C PRO A 164 13.36 -18.15 -13.32
N THR A 165 13.85 -19.35 -13.40
CA THR A 165 15.26 -19.74 -13.18
C THR A 165 15.77 -20.42 -14.43
N LEU A 166 16.88 -19.93 -14.97
CA LEU A 166 17.52 -20.52 -16.15
C LEU A 166 18.44 -21.69 -15.78
N PRO A 167 18.77 -22.59 -16.72
CA PRO A 167 19.66 -23.68 -16.47
C PRO A 167 21.03 -23.25 -15.93
N GLY A 168 21.42 -23.87 -14.82
CA GLY A 168 22.68 -23.56 -14.13
C GLY A 168 22.63 -22.33 -13.23
N GLU A 169 21.53 -21.62 -13.16
CA GLU A 169 21.31 -20.55 -12.18
C GLU A 169 20.81 -21.11 -10.85
N ARG A 170 21.14 -20.41 -9.77
CA ARG A 170 20.52 -20.68 -8.48
C ARG A 170 19.21 -19.91 -8.40
N PRO A 171 18.06 -20.54 -8.11
CA PRO A 171 16.80 -19.83 -7.92
C PRO A 171 16.92 -18.69 -6.93
N ALA A 172 16.42 -17.51 -7.31
CA ALA A 172 16.53 -16.30 -6.50
C ALA A 172 15.86 -16.43 -5.11
N TRP A 173 14.89 -17.31 -4.99
CA TRP A 173 14.17 -17.62 -3.74
C TRP A 173 14.82 -18.70 -2.87
N LEU A 174 15.88 -19.37 -3.36
CA LEU A 174 16.62 -20.37 -2.60
C LEU A 174 17.84 -19.75 -1.92
N GLY A 175 17.96 -20.03 -0.68
CA GLY A 175 19.16 -19.76 0.07
C GLY A 175 18.93 -18.92 1.27
N ASP A 176 19.55 -18.56 2.16
CA ASP A 176 19.60 -17.86 3.43
C ASP A 176 18.27 -17.77 4.17
N ASP A 177 18.27 -18.10 5.44
CA ASP A 177 17.14 -17.89 6.37
C ASP A 177 16.78 -16.38 6.54
N ASP A 178 17.25 -15.53 5.60
CA ASP A 178 17.02 -14.09 5.62
C ASP A 178 15.70 -13.75 4.91
N GLN A 179 14.67 -13.55 5.73
CA GLN A 179 13.34 -13.15 5.28
C GLN A 179 13.34 -11.88 4.41
N VAL A 180 14.27 -10.96 4.64
CA VAL A 180 14.36 -9.70 3.89
C VAL A 180 14.83 -9.97 2.46
N ARG A 181 15.81 -10.85 2.29
CA ARG A 181 16.33 -11.24 0.97
C ARG A 181 15.31 -12.04 0.19
N LEU A 182 14.66 -13.01 0.85
CA LEU A 182 13.58 -13.77 0.23
C LEU A 182 12.47 -12.83 -0.27
N ARG A 183 12.02 -11.90 0.57
CA ARG A 183 10.99 -10.94 0.17
C ARG A 183 11.43 -10.07 -1.00
N ALA A 184 12.67 -9.57 -0.99
CA ALA A 184 13.22 -8.79 -2.10
C ALA A 184 13.26 -9.60 -3.41
N ALA A 185 13.59 -10.89 -3.34
CA ALA A 185 13.56 -11.77 -4.49
C ALA A 185 12.13 -11.94 -5.03
N LEU A 186 11.15 -12.21 -4.16
CA LEU A 186 9.75 -12.35 -4.54
C LEU A 186 9.18 -11.06 -5.15
N ASP A 187 9.53 -9.90 -4.59
CA ASP A 187 9.07 -8.60 -5.07
C ASP A 187 9.72 -8.18 -6.41
N SER A 188 10.83 -8.83 -6.83
CA SER A 188 11.55 -8.53 -8.08
C SER A 188 11.10 -9.34 -9.29
N GLY A 189 10.12 -10.23 -9.14
CA GLY A 189 9.63 -11.09 -10.21
C GLY A 189 9.12 -10.33 -11.44
N GLU A 190 8.95 -11.05 -12.54
CA GLU A 190 8.42 -10.52 -13.80
C GLU A 190 6.90 -10.45 -13.75
N GLY A 191 6.32 -9.34 -14.23
CA GLY A 191 4.88 -9.21 -14.41
C GLY A 191 4.35 -10.15 -15.50
N ASP A 192 3.04 -10.27 -15.59
CA ASP A 192 2.40 -11.04 -16.66
C ASP A 192 2.21 -10.15 -17.91
N PRO A 193 2.94 -10.44 -19.00
CA PRO A 193 2.84 -9.62 -20.22
C PRO A 193 1.51 -9.78 -20.95
N LEU A 194 0.71 -10.79 -20.58
CA LEU A 194 -0.59 -11.10 -21.19
C LEU A 194 -1.77 -10.55 -20.36
N ASN A 195 -1.49 -10.01 -19.18
CA ASN A 195 -2.50 -9.40 -18.34
C ASN A 195 -2.40 -7.87 -18.38
N PRO A 196 -3.40 -7.16 -18.94
CA PRO A 196 -3.39 -5.70 -18.97
C PRO A 196 -3.63 -5.06 -17.59
N GLU A 197 -4.24 -5.81 -16.65
CA GLU A 197 -4.47 -5.31 -15.30
C GLU A 197 -3.21 -5.45 -14.46
N THR A 198 -2.66 -4.33 -14.02
CA THR A 198 -1.42 -4.29 -13.27
C THR A 198 -1.52 -3.46 -12.00
N ALA A 199 -0.63 -3.74 -11.05
CA ALA A 199 -0.37 -2.91 -9.89
C ALA A 199 1.12 -2.94 -9.57
N CYS A 200 1.73 -1.78 -9.37
CA CYS A 200 3.16 -1.72 -9.10
C CYS A 200 3.45 -1.83 -7.61
N ASN A 201 4.49 -2.56 -7.27
CA ASN A 201 4.94 -2.71 -5.90
C ASN A 201 5.91 -1.57 -5.49
N ARG A 202 6.36 -1.58 -4.23
CA ARG A 202 7.22 -0.53 -3.65
C ARG A 202 8.57 -0.32 -4.36
N ILE A 203 9.05 -1.29 -5.13
CA ILE A 203 10.29 -1.14 -5.91
C ILE A 203 10.02 -0.76 -7.38
N GLY A 204 8.78 -0.38 -7.71
CA GLY A 204 8.38 0.01 -9.06
C GLY A 204 8.22 -1.16 -10.03
N ARG A 205 8.14 -2.42 -9.56
CA ARG A 205 7.81 -3.57 -10.39
C ARG A 205 6.30 -3.69 -10.51
N CYS A 206 5.79 -3.62 -11.74
CA CYS A 206 4.38 -3.83 -12.01
C CYS A 206 4.10 -5.32 -12.18
N MET A 207 3.15 -5.81 -11.40
CA MET A 207 2.72 -7.20 -11.31
C MET A 207 1.35 -7.33 -11.96
N GLY A 208 1.03 -8.50 -12.53
CA GLY A 208 -0.33 -8.79 -12.97
C GLY A 208 -1.32 -8.74 -11.79
N VAL A 209 -2.55 -8.34 -12.03
CA VAL A 209 -3.63 -8.38 -11.06
C VAL A 209 -4.67 -9.39 -11.49
N VAL A 210 -4.99 -10.35 -10.61
CA VAL A 210 -6.18 -11.16 -10.74
C VAL A 210 -7.31 -10.54 -9.94
N GLN A 211 -8.47 -10.43 -10.57
CA GLN A 211 -9.70 -9.93 -9.94
C GLN A 211 -10.86 -10.80 -10.39
N LEU A 212 -11.56 -11.40 -9.45
CA LEU A 212 -12.75 -12.20 -9.74
C LEU A 212 -14.01 -11.34 -9.69
N GLU A 213 -15.11 -11.86 -10.24
CA GLU A 213 -16.31 -11.10 -10.57
C GLU A 213 -17.04 -10.44 -9.39
N HIS A 214 -16.87 -10.96 -8.16
CA HIS A 214 -17.48 -10.39 -6.95
C HIS A 214 -16.48 -9.66 -6.06
N ALA A 215 -15.23 -9.48 -6.51
CA ALA A 215 -14.30 -8.59 -5.81
C ALA A 215 -14.84 -7.15 -5.81
N PRO A 216 -14.63 -6.36 -4.75
CA PRO A 216 -15.08 -4.97 -4.70
C PRO A 216 -14.64 -4.20 -5.94
N VAL A 217 -15.57 -3.53 -6.61
CA VAL A 217 -15.29 -2.78 -7.84
C VAL A 217 -14.28 -1.68 -7.56
N GLN A 218 -13.31 -1.51 -8.45
CA GLN A 218 -12.32 -0.42 -8.41
C GLN A 218 -12.61 0.55 -9.56
N GLU A 219 -13.29 1.63 -9.22
CA GLU A 219 -13.61 2.69 -10.18
C GLU A 219 -12.45 3.69 -10.29
N PHE A 220 -12.40 4.44 -11.38
CA PHE A 220 -11.53 5.60 -11.61
C PHE A 220 -10.03 5.29 -11.74
N LEU A 221 -9.60 4.04 -11.67
CA LEU A 221 -8.19 3.71 -11.83
C LEU A 221 -7.68 4.05 -13.24
N LEU A 222 -6.39 4.37 -13.32
CA LEU A 222 -5.67 4.54 -14.56
C LEU A 222 -5.20 3.17 -15.07
N THR A 223 -5.15 3.03 -16.39
CA THR A 223 -4.43 1.92 -17.02
C THR A 223 -2.91 2.10 -16.85
N GLN A 224 -2.13 1.05 -17.05
CA GLN A 224 -0.66 1.17 -16.98
C GLN A 224 -0.12 2.13 -18.05
N GLU A 225 -0.70 2.15 -19.25
CA GLU A 225 -0.32 3.07 -20.32
C GLU A 225 -0.54 4.54 -19.90
N GLU A 226 -1.66 4.83 -19.25
CA GLU A 226 -1.95 6.16 -18.73
C GLU A 226 -0.98 6.54 -17.61
N ILE A 227 -0.64 5.60 -16.70
CA ILE A 227 0.33 5.82 -15.63
C ILE A 227 1.72 6.12 -16.22
N ASP A 228 2.17 5.34 -17.20
CA ASP A 228 3.48 5.50 -17.85
C ASP A 228 3.60 6.84 -18.61
N ALA A 229 2.48 7.42 -18.99
CA ALA A 229 2.42 8.74 -19.65
C ALA A 229 2.42 9.92 -18.67
N LEU A 230 2.30 9.67 -17.35
CA LEU A 230 2.28 10.74 -16.35
C LEU A 230 3.64 11.44 -16.25
N PRO A 231 3.66 12.77 -16.01
CA PRO A 231 4.88 13.50 -15.78
C PRO A 231 5.53 13.05 -14.47
N ALA A 232 6.85 13.17 -14.41
CA ALA A 232 7.58 12.96 -13.16
C ALA A 232 7.12 13.97 -12.08
N PRO A 233 7.05 13.55 -10.80
CA PRO A 233 6.64 14.44 -9.72
C PRO A 233 7.65 15.59 -9.51
N GLU A 234 7.14 16.76 -9.21
CA GLU A 234 7.94 17.89 -8.72
C GLU A 234 7.97 17.89 -7.19
N TRP A 235 9.06 17.35 -6.63
CA TRP A 235 9.22 17.25 -5.19
C TRP A 235 9.58 18.60 -4.58
N MET A 236 8.76 19.05 -3.63
CA MET A 236 9.00 20.20 -2.76
C MET A 236 9.53 19.74 -1.41
N GLN A 237 9.94 20.68 -0.55
CA GLN A 237 10.42 20.38 0.80
C GLN A 237 9.79 21.31 1.83
N THR A 238 9.48 20.77 2.98
CA THR A 238 9.17 21.54 4.19
C THR A 238 10.46 22.12 4.81
N SER A 239 10.33 23.01 5.76
CA SER A 239 11.48 23.69 6.40
C SER A 239 12.48 22.77 7.09
N ASP A 240 12.03 21.59 7.52
CA ASP A 240 12.85 20.56 8.16
C ASP A 240 13.37 19.48 7.19
N GLY A 241 13.05 19.61 5.89
CA GLY A 241 13.58 18.79 4.82
C GLY A 241 12.72 17.59 4.38
N HIS A 242 11.52 17.39 4.95
CA HIS A 242 10.61 16.36 4.43
C HIS A 242 10.16 16.73 3.01
N GLN A 243 10.21 15.74 2.13
CA GLN A 243 9.78 15.89 0.74
C GLN A 243 8.28 15.62 0.60
N TYR A 244 7.63 16.38 -0.28
CA TYR A 244 6.22 16.18 -0.60
C TYR A 244 5.90 16.63 -2.02
N VAL A 245 4.75 16.13 -2.53
CA VAL A 245 4.07 16.70 -3.70
C VAL A 245 2.73 17.23 -3.22
N LEU A 246 2.35 18.41 -3.68
CA LEU A 246 1.03 18.97 -3.47
C LEU A 246 0.16 18.73 -4.70
N GLY A 247 -0.69 17.71 -4.63
CA GLY A 247 -1.69 17.41 -5.65
C GLY A 247 -2.95 18.28 -5.48
N ARG A 248 -3.71 18.38 -6.57
CA ARG A 248 -4.97 19.13 -6.62
C ARG A 248 -6.05 18.30 -7.29
N VAL A 249 -7.18 18.18 -6.63
CA VAL A 249 -8.38 17.53 -7.15
C VAL A 249 -9.40 18.62 -7.48
N GLY A 250 -9.77 18.74 -8.74
CA GLY A 250 -10.57 19.85 -9.23
C GLY A 250 -9.86 21.21 -9.06
N ASP A 251 -10.61 22.22 -8.69
CA ASP A 251 -10.09 23.57 -8.36
C ASP A 251 -10.37 23.90 -6.88
N PRO A 252 -9.53 23.40 -5.94
CA PRO A 252 -9.78 23.54 -4.52
C PRO A 252 -9.57 24.97 -4.05
N ALA A 253 -10.56 25.50 -3.30
CA ALA A 253 -10.44 26.75 -2.57
C ALA A 253 -9.39 26.60 -1.43
N PRO A 254 -8.84 27.70 -0.89
CA PRO A 254 -7.85 27.65 0.19
C PRO A 254 -8.28 26.85 1.42
N ASP A 255 -9.58 26.82 1.72
CA ASP A 255 -10.21 26.12 2.85
C ASP A 255 -10.82 24.75 2.46
N ALA A 256 -10.60 24.29 1.22
CA ALA A 256 -11.04 22.99 0.76
C ALA A 256 -10.45 21.85 1.62
N PRO A 257 -11.06 20.66 1.64
CA PRO A 257 -10.52 19.51 2.36
C PRO A 257 -9.05 19.23 2.00
N LEU A 258 -8.29 18.76 3.00
CA LEU A 258 -6.91 18.32 2.84
C LEU A 258 -6.83 16.81 3.07
N PHE A 259 -6.43 16.09 2.04
CA PHE A 259 -6.15 14.66 2.10
C PHE A 259 -4.65 14.42 2.20
N ILE A 260 -4.20 13.77 3.28
CA ILE A 260 -2.80 13.48 3.53
C ILE A 260 -2.55 12.01 3.21
N GLN A 261 -1.62 11.76 2.29
CA GLN A 261 -1.26 10.42 1.86
C GLN A 261 0.18 10.09 2.28
N PHE A 262 0.34 9.12 3.19
CA PHE A 262 1.64 8.53 3.49
C PHE A 262 2.16 7.67 2.33
N ASP A 263 3.48 7.43 2.29
CA ASP A 263 4.12 6.77 1.15
C ASP A 263 3.79 7.48 -0.18
N GLY A 264 3.81 8.82 -0.14
CA GLY A 264 3.33 9.68 -1.22
C GLY A 264 4.00 9.41 -2.57
N GLU A 265 5.28 9.02 -2.57
CA GLU A 265 6.02 8.64 -3.78
C GLU A 265 5.39 7.44 -4.50
N MET A 266 4.87 6.49 -3.73
CA MET A 266 4.24 5.31 -4.29
C MET A 266 2.87 5.62 -4.87
N TRP A 267 2.06 6.36 -4.12
CA TRP A 267 0.70 6.65 -4.53
C TRP A 267 0.63 7.67 -5.67
N PHE A 268 1.51 8.65 -5.66
CA PHE A 268 1.63 9.60 -6.76
C PHE A 268 2.06 8.87 -8.05
N SER A 269 3.08 8.00 -7.98
CA SER A 269 3.55 7.23 -9.14
C SER A 269 2.52 6.24 -9.70
N GLN A 270 1.51 5.86 -8.91
CA GLN A 270 0.40 5.01 -9.36
C GLN A 270 -0.82 5.83 -9.85
N GLY A 271 -0.67 7.14 -10.03
CA GLY A 271 -1.72 7.99 -10.59
C GLY A 271 -2.87 8.31 -9.63
N MET A 272 -2.65 8.24 -8.30
CA MET A 272 -3.71 8.51 -7.32
C MET A 272 -4.35 9.87 -7.50
N GLU A 273 -3.57 10.93 -7.78
CA GLU A 273 -4.12 12.27 -8.03
C GLU A 273 -5.13 12.25 -9.19
N HIS A 274 -4.83 11.53 -10.27
CA HIS A 274 -5.71 11.40 -11.42
C HIS A 274 -6.94 10.55 -11.11
N THR A 275 -6.77 9.46 -10.34
CA THR A 275 -7.90 8.66 -9.84
C THR A 275 -8.87 9.53 -9.02
N LEU A 276 -8.36 10.36 -8.13
CA LEU A 276 -9.18 11.28 -7.35
C LEU A 276 -9.83 12.37 -8.23
N ASN A 277 -9.14 12.88 -9.25
CA ASN A 277 -9.72 13.84 -10.19
C ASN A 277 -10.88 13.21 -10.98
N ARG A 278 -10.76 11.99 -11.48
CA ARG A 278 -11.85 11.25 -12.13
C ARG A 278 -13.06 11.07 -11.21
N ALA A 279 -12.82 10.76 -9.95
CA ALA A 279 -13.88 10.64 -8.95
C ALA A 279 -14.56 11.99 -8.68
N HIS A 280 -13.80 13.08 -8.67
CA HIS A 280 -14.33 14.44 -8.55
C HIS A 280 -15.17 14.83 -9.76
N GLU A 281 -14.68 14.62 -10.96
CA GLU A 281 -15.39 14.88 -12.21
C GLU A 281 -16.71 14.08 -12.31
N ALA A 282 -16.73 12.87 -11.73
CA ALA A 282 -17.95 12.06 -11.58
C ALA A 282 -18.87 12.53 -10.44
N GLY A 283 -18.52 13.58 -9.71
CA GLY A 283 -19.31 14.15 -8.61
C GLY A 283 -19.29 13.32 -7.32
N ARG A 284 -18.36 12.37 -7.19
CA ARG A 284 -18.27 11.44 -6.05
C ARG A 284 -17.59 12.09 -4.84
N ILE A 285 -16.56 12.87 -5.06
CA ILE A 285 -15.82 13.59 -3.99
C ILE A 285 -15.70 15.08 -4.33
N PRO A 286 -15.55 15.98 -3.34
CA PRO A 286 -15.36 17.40 -3.58
C PRO A 286 -13.98 17.72 -4.15
N ALA A 287 -13.78 18.95 -4.62
CA ALA A 287 -12.44 19.48 -4.84
C ALA A 287 -11.66 19.48 -3.52
N MET A 288 -10.36 19.09 -3.57
CA MET A 288 -9.53 18.98 -2.38
C MET A 288 -8.05 19.16 -2.68
N HIS A 289 -7.27 19.51 -1.66
CA HIS A 289 -5.81 19.44 -1.69
C HIS A 289 -5.35 18.05 -1.32
N VAL A 290 -4.27 17.56 -1.93
CA VAL A 290 -3.66 16.26 -1.61
C VAL A 290 -2.20 16.47 -1.23
N PHE A 291 -1.83 16.15 0.00
CA PHE A 291 -0.46 16.22 0.49
C PHE A 291 0.17 14.82 0.42
N PHE A 292 0.91 14.55 -0.65
CA PHE A 292 1.66 13.30 -0.82
C PHE A 292 2.98 13.40 -0.07
N LEU A 293 3.04 12.88 1.14
CA LEU A 293 4.24 12.90 1.97
C LEU A 293 5.18 11.75 1.60
N HIS A 294 6.38 12.08 1.16
CA HIS A 294 7.41 11.12 0.79
C HIS A 294 7.95 10.38 2.01
N SER A 295 8.09 9.06 1.91
CA SER A 295 8.53 8.22 3.02
C SER A 295 10.01 8.41 3.42
N GLY A 296 10.81 9.08 2.61
CA GLY A 296 12.25 9.23 2.84
C GLY A 296 13.04 7.92 2.73
N GLY A 297 12.41 6.86 2.18
CA GLY A 297 12.98 5.53 2.05
C GLY A 297 12.74 4.64 3.28
N ARG A 298 13.15 3.37 3.17
CA ARG A 298 12.80 2.32 4.14
C ARG A 298 13.18 2.63 5.58
N GLU A 299 14.37 3.18 5.80
CA GLU A 299 14.87 3.48 7.15
C GLU A 299 14.12 4.66 7.77
N ASN A 300 13.92 5.72 7.00
CA ASN A 300 13.19 6.89 7.45
C ASN A 300 11.72 6.57 7.70
N ARG A 301 11.08 5.86 6.74
CA ARG A 301 9.72 5.37 6.89
C ARG A 301 9.51 4.58 8.19
N TRP A 302 10.47 3.72 8.55
CA TRP A 302 10.38 2.99 9.81
C TRP A 302 10.49 3.92 11.01
N LYS A 303 11.35 4.94 10.98
CA LYS A 303 11.49 5.89 12.08
C LYS A 303 10.24 6.75 12.25
N GLU A 304 9.60 7.14 11.17
CA GLU A 304 8.49 8.08 11.19
C GLU A 304 7.13 7.43 11.35
N LEU A 305 6.95 6.21 10.86
CA LEU A 305 5.64 5.54 10.82
C LEU A 305 5.52 4.34 11.77
N ASN A 306 6.51 4.04 12.60
CA ASN A 306 6.32 3.06 13.67
C ASN A 306 5.58 3.67 14.87
N GLY A 307 5.09 2.82 15.79
CA GLY A 307 4.24 3.25 16.89
C GLY A 307 4.84 4.24 17.90
N ASP A 308 6.16 4.45 17.87
CA ASP A 308 6.86 5.38 18.76
C ASP A 308 6.99 6.78 18.17
N ASN A 309 6.46 7.00 16.97
CA ASN A 309 6.78 8.18 16.20
C ASN A 309 5.73 9.29 16.28
N PRO A 310 6.21 10.53 16.43
CA PRO A 310 5.38 11.73 16.49
C PRO A 310 5.04 12.32 15.10
N ILE A 311 4.69 11.52 14.07
CA ILE A 311 4.31 12.07 12.76
C ILE A 311 3.14 13.06 12.89
N ALA A 312 2.28 12.89 13.88
CA ALA A 312 1.21 13.82 14.18
C ALA A 312 1.75 15.21 14.56
N ASP A 313 2.79 15.26 15.38
CA ASP A 313 3.42 16.52 15.78
C ASP A 313 4.11 17.20 14.58
N TYR A 314 4.80 16.44 13.74
CA TYR A 314 5.34 16.97 12.48
C TYR A 314 4.25 17.60 11.60
N LEU A 315 3.13 16.89 11.40
CA LEU A 315 2.03 17.39 10.57
C LEU A 315 1.48 18.70 11.13
N VAL A 316 1.20 18.75 12.45
CA VAL A 316 0.56 19.90 13.10
C VAL A 316 1.51 21.07 13.28
N GLU A 317 2.77 20.83 13.67
CA GLU A 317 3.70 21.88 14.06
C GLU A 317 4.56 22.39 12.89
N ILE A 318 4.73 21.57 11.83
CA ILE A 318 5.61 21.93 10.70
C ILE A 318 4.84 21.94 9.38
N ALA A 319 4.17 20.83 9.02
CA ALA A 319 3.56 20.69 7.71
C ALA A 319 2.36 21.64 7.50
N PHE A 320 1.42 21.72 8.43
CA PHE A 320 0.24 22.60 8.29
C PHE A 320 0.62 24.08 8.27
N PRO A 321 1.48 24.61 9.16
CA PRO A 321 1.97 25.98 9.04
C PRO A 321 2.73 26.27 7.73
N HIS A 322 3.48 25.28 7.23
CA HIS A 322 4.15 25.40 5.94
C HIS A 322 3.15 25.50 4.78
N LEU A 323 2.13 24.61 4.74
CA LEU A 323 1.08 24.64 3.73
C LEU A 323 0.31 25.96 3.71
N GLU A 324 0.02 26.52 4.89
CA GLU A 324 -0.60 27.83 4.99
C GLU A 324 0.32 28.94 4.47
N ALA A 325 1.57 28.98 4.92
CA ALA A 325 2.49 30.05 4.60
C ALA A 325 2.92 30.06 3.12
N VAL A 326 3.14 28.88 2.53
CA VAL A 326 3.69 28.73 1.16
C VAL A 326 2.58 28.60 0.11
N HIS A 327 1.49 27.92 0.43
CA HIS A 327 0.44 27.57 -0.53
C HIS A 327 -0.91 28.25 -0.21
N GLY A 328 -1.02 28.92 0.94
CA GLY A 328 -2.25 29.59 1.36
C GLY A 328 -3.37 28.63 1.78
N ILE A 329 -3.05 27.35 2.04
CA ILE A 329 -4.02 26.32 2.41
C ILE A 329 -4.42 26.50 3.88
N LYS A 330 -5.73 26.64 4.14
CA LYS A 330 -6.31 26.93 5.46
C LYS A 330 -7.45 25.97 5.80
N THR A 331 -7.23 24.71 5.57
CA THR A 331 -8.23 23.66 5.84
C THR A 331 -8.54 23.58 7.33
N ALA A 332 -9.83 23.60 7.67
CA ALA A 332 -10.26 23.38 9.04
C ALA A 332 -9.98 21.91 9.49
N PRO A 333 -9.62 21.68 10.76
CA PRO A 333 -9.24 20.35 11.25
C PRO A 333 -10.22 19.24 10.88
N GLN A 334 -11.52 19.46 11.01
CA GLN A 334 -12.56 18.47 10.67
C GLN A 334 -12.57 18.05 9.18
N ASN A 335 -11.94 18.83 8.30
CA ASN A 335 -11.81 18.55 6.88
C ASN A 335 -10.42 17.97 6.50
N ILE A 336 -9.58 17.63 7.50
CA ILE A 336 -8.26 17.01 7.28
C ILE A 336 -8.37 15.52 7.50
N VAL A 337 -8.09 14.76 6.44
CA VAL A 337 -8.12 13.29 6.42
C VAL A 337 -6.73 12.74 6.15
N ILE A 338 -6.31 11.79 6.97
CA ILE A 338 -5.01 11.14 6.84
C ILE A 338 -5.18 9.69 6.37
N ASN A 339 -4.44 9.29 5.34
CA ASN A 339 -4.49 7.93 4.80
C ASN A 339 -3.13 7.25 4.82
N GLY A 340 -3.14 5.97 5.16
CA GLY A 340 -1.95 5.15 5.10
C GLY A 340 -2.21 3.65 5.14
N GLN A 341 -1.20 2.90 4.71
CA GLN A 341 -1.22 1.45 4.61
C GLN A 341 -0.11 0.83 5.46
N SER A 342 -0.38 -0.32 6.09
CA SER A 342 0.63 -1.02 6.89
C SER A 342 1.10 -0.17 8.08
N LEU A 343 2.38 0.21 8.12
CA LEU A 343 2.91 1.19 9.08
C LEU A 343 2.25 2.55 8.93
N GLY A 344 1.94 2.97 7.69
CA GLY A 344 1.19 4.20 7.44
C GLY A 344 -0.21 4.15 8.02
N GLY A 345 -0.90 3.01 7.96
CA GLY A 345 -2.21 2.82 8.60
C GLY A 345 -2.15 2.89 10.13
N LEU A 346 -1.12 2.26 10.72
CA LEU A 346 -0.84 2.40 12.15
C LEU A 346 -0.65 3.87 12.55
N SER A 347 0.19 4.60 11.80
CA SER A 347 0.49 6.00 12.07
C SER A 347 -0.70 6.93 11.82
N SER A 348 -1.53 6.62 10.82
CA SER A 348 -2.78 7.38 10.58
C SER A 348 -3.72 7.30 11.79
N LEU A 349 -3.91 6.10 12.34
CA LEU A 349 -4.71 5.92 13.56
C LEU A 349 -4.07 6.63 14.75
N LEU A 350 -2.77 6.46 14.98
CA LEU A 350 -2.08 7.11 16.10
C LEU A 350 -2.09 8.63 16.00
N ALA A 351 -1.98 9.20 14.80
CA ALA A 351 -2.04 10.64 14.60
C ALA A 351 -3.37 11.22 15.05
N VAL A 352 -4.48 10.65 14.61
CA VAL A 352 -5.81 11.14 14.97
C VAL A 352 -6.17 10.86 16.43
N LEU A 353 -5.67 9.78 17.02
CA LEU A 353 -5.87 9.49 18.46
C LEU A 353 -4.99 10.34 19.38
N SER A 354 -3.84 10.82 18.90
CA SER A 354 -2.93 11.66 19.69
C SER A 354 -3.27 13.13 19.61
N ARG A 355 -3.70 13.60 18.44
CA ARG A 355 -4.03 15.01 18.15
C ARG A 355 -5.44 15.12 17.55
N PRO A 356 -6.49 14.63 18.25
CA PRO A 356 -7.85 14.60 17.70
C PRO A 356 -8.38 15.97 17.30
N GLU A 357 -7.89 17.04 17.92
CA GLU A 357 -8.26 18.43 17.59
C GLU A 357 -7.72 18.89 16.21
N ALA A 358 -6.79 18.16 15.62
CA ALA A 358 -6.13 18.56 14.37
C ALA A 358 -6.66 17.82 13.11
N PHE A 359 -7.48 16.80 13.29
CA PHE A 359 -7.94 15.95 12.19
C PHE A 359 -9.44 15.68 12.25
N GLY A 360 -10.06 15.47 11.07
CA GLY A 360 -11.43 14.98 10.94
C GLY A 360 -11.52 13.45 10.90
N GLY A 361 -10.44 12.79 10.48
CA GLY A 361 -10.45 11.33 10.46
C GLY A 361 -9.25 10.67 9.79
N ALA A 362 -9.30 9.33 9.74
CA ALA A 362 -8.26 8.50 9.17
C ALA A 362 -8.83 7.37 8.30
N ILE A 363 -8.14 7.09 7.19
CA ILE A 363 -8.30 5.88 6.39
C ILE A 363 -7.08 5.00 6.64
N ALA A 364 -7.28 3.85 7.27
CA ALA A 364 -6.22 2.99 7.78
C ALA A 364 -6.34 1.58 7.19
N GLN A 365 -5.52 1.28 6.18
CA GLN A 365 -5.61 0.05 5.43
C GLN A 365 -4.53 -0.95 5.85
N SER A 366 -4.95 -2.18 6.18
CA SER A 366 -4.03 -3.28 6.57
C SER A 366 -2.99 -2.84 7.61
N SER A 367 -3.44 -2.11 8.61
CA SER A 367 -2.59 -1.42 9.60
C SER A 367 -1.73 -2.41 10.39
N SER A 368 -0.50 -2.00 10.73
CA SER A 368 0.44 -2.82 11.52
C SER A 368 0.03 -2.94 12.98
N LEU A 369 -1.24 -3.29 13.27
CA LEU A 369 -1.84 -3.41 14.60
C LEU A 369 -1.31 -4.59 15.44
N TRP A 370 -0.37 -5.37 14.92
CA TRP A 370 0.44 -6.26 15.74
C TRP A 370 1.37 -5.50 16.71
N GLN A 371 1.52 -4.21 16.52
CA GLN A 371 2.12 -3.26 17.45
C GLN A 371 1.00 -2.71 18.38
N PRO A 372 1.23 -2.63 19.70
CA PRO A 372 0.16 -2.38 20.67
C PRO A 372 -0.28 -0.91 20.79
N GLN A 373 0.47 0.04 20.24
CA GLN A 373 0.37 1.46 20.59
C GLN A 373 -1.02 2.07 20.32
N VAL A 374 -1.79 1.59 19.32
CA VAL A 374 -3.16 2.07 19.10
C VAL A 374 -4.08 1.65 20.26
N MET A 375 -3.96 0.41 20.73
CA MET A 375 -4.74 -0.08 21.86
C MET A 375 -4.30 0.60 23.16
N ASP A 376 -2.98 0.72 23.38
CA ASP A 376 -2.41 1.43 24.54
C ASP A 376 -2.91 2.88 24.60
N ARG A 377 -2.96 3.56 23.44
CA ARG A 377 -3.46 4.96 23.37
C ARG A 377 -4.95 5.07 23.69
N LEU A 378 -5.77 4.13 23.22
CA LEU A 378 -7.19 4.07 23.58
C LEU A 378 -7.39 3.83 25.09
N ASP A 379 -6.57 2.96 25.69
CA ASP A 379 -6.60 2.69 27.13
C ASP A 379 -6.19 3.93 27.96
N GLU A 380 -5.17 4.66 27.53
CA GLU A 380 -4.75 5.93 28.15
C GLU A 380 -5.89 6.98 28.12
N LEU A 381 -6.52 7.14 26.94
CA LEU A 381 -7.62 8.10 26.77
C LEU A 381 -8.85 7.70 27.60
N GLU A 382 -9.19 6.41 27.68
CA GLU A 382 -10.28 5.95 28.54
C GLU A 382 -9.97 6.19 30.02
N ALA A 383 -8.75 5.87 30.47
CA ALA A 383 -8.32 6.10 31.84
C ALA A 383 -8.30 7.57 32.23
N ALA A 384 -7.99 8.46 31.28
CA ALA A 384 -8.05 9.91 31.45
C ALA A 384 -9.47 10.48 31.37
N GLY A 385 -10.48 9.72 30.95
CA GLY A 385 -11.84 10.22 30.71
C GLY A 385 -11.96 11.09 29.46
N GLU A 386 -11.07 10.95 28.48
CA GLU A 386 -10.94 11.80 27.29
C GLU A 386 -11.53 11.19 26.01
N ILE A 387 -12.27 10.08 26.10
CA ILE A 387 -12.86 9.41 24.92
C ILE A 387 -13.80 10.33 24.13
N ASP A 388 -14.48 11.25 24.81
CA ASP A 388 -15.38 12.20 24.15
C ASP A 388 -14.67 13.09 23.12
N ARG A 389 -13.36 13.32 23.25
CA ARG A 389 -12.54 14.05 22.28
C ARG A 389 -12.44 13.34 20.92
N LEU A 390 -12.72 12.05 20.88
CA LEU A 390 -12.63 11.24 19.65
C LEU A 390 -13.96 11.14 18.89
N ARG A 391 -15.09 11.61 19.45
CA ARG A 391 -16.43 11.35 18.89
C ARG A 391 -16.68 11.96 17.52
N HIS A 392 -15.97 13.04 17.20
CA HIS A 392 -16.04 13.71 15.89
C HIS A 392 -15.18 13.03 14.82
N LEU A 393 -14.25 12.16 15.22
CA LEU A 393 -13.35 11.50 14.28
C LEU A 393 -14.11 10.45 13.47
N TYR A 394 -13.89 10.44 12.16
CA TYR A 394 -14.29 9.37 11.29
C TYR A 394 -13.11 8.40 11.02
N LEU A 395 -13.31 7.12 11.30
CA LEU A 395 -12.27 6.10 11.13
C LEU A 395 -12.72 5.07 10.11
N GLU A 396 -12.04 4.99 8.99
CA GLU A 396 -12.21 3.94 7.99
C GLU A 396 -11.06 2.96 8.13
N ILE A 397 -11.35 1.73 8.57
CA ILE A 397 -10.35 0.72 8.91
C ILE A 397 -10.64 -0.53 8.10
N GLU A 398 -9.68 -0.98 7.29
CA GLU A 398 -9.85 -2.20 6.52
C GLU A 398 -8.66 -3.14 6.63
N VAL A 399 -8.91 -4.45 6.44
CA VAL A 399 -7.88 -5.48 6.43
C VAL A 399 -8.24 -6.60 5.46
N GLY A 400 -7.22 -7.14 4.77
CA GLY A 400 -7.37 -8.29 3.90
C GLY A 400 -7.55 -9.60 4.69
N GLU A 401 -8.50 -10.45 4.28
CA GLU A 401 -8.76 -11.75 4.91
C GLU A 401 -7.57 -12.71 4.79
N GLN A 402 -6.74 -12.53 3.75
CA GLN A 402 -5.50 -13.29 3.56
C GLN A 402 -4.35 -12.81 4.47
N GLU A 403 -4.57 -11.78 5.27
CA GLU A 403 -3.60 -11.22 6.21
C GLU A 403 -3.76 -11.80 7.62
N TRP A 404 -3.61 -13.11 7.77
CA TRP A 404 -3.90 -13.86 9.00
C TRP A 404 -3.23 -13.32 10.27
N VAL A 405 -2.12 -12.57 10.14
CA VAL A 405 -1.43 -11.94 11.28
C VAL A 405 -2.12 -10.64 11.69
N LEU A 406 -2.75 -9.94 10.73
CA LEU A 406 -3.38 -8.64 10.95
C LEU A 406 -4.88 -8.74 11.29
N VAL A 407 -5.56 -9.77 10.81
CA VAL A 407 -7.02 -9.94 11.05
C VAL A 407 -7.39 -9.96 12.53
N PRO A 408 -6.69 -10.73 13.42
CA PRO A 408 -7.05 -10.74 14.83
C PRO A 408 -6.96 -9.37 15.51
N PRO A 409 -5.85 -8.59 15.40
CA PRO A 409 -5.78 -7.29 16.04
C PRO A 409 -6.73 -6.25 15.44
N HIS A 410 -7.10 -6.36 14.15
CA HIS A 410 -8.15 -5.51 13.57
C HIS A 410 -9.52 -5.81 14.17
N ARG A 411 -9.84 -7.08 14.40
CA ARG A 411 -11.09 -7.48 15.07
C ARG A 411 -11.13 -6.97 16.52
N GLU A 412 -10.03 -7.10 17.24
CA GLU A 412 -9.89 -6.58 18.60
C GLU A 412 -10.08 -5.05 18.64
N LEU A 413 -9.47 -4.32 17.70
CA LEU A 413 -9.67 -2.87 17.60
C LEU A 413 -11.14 -2.53 17.32
N LYS A 414 -11.80 -3.23 16.39
CA LYS A 414 -13.24 -3.04 16.11
C LYS A 414 -14.07 -3.17 17.37
N GLU A 415 -13.92 -4.29 18.11
CA GLU A 415 -14.63 -4.54 19.35
C GLU A 415 -14.35 -3.46 20.40
N ARG A 416 -13.11 -2.94 20.44
CA ARG A 416 -12.71 -1.88 21.35
C ARG A 416 -13.39 -0.55 21.03
N LEU A 417 -13.41 -0.15 19.76
CA LEU A 417 -14.06 1.09 19.29
C LEU A 417 -15.57 1.04 19.55
N GLU A 418 -16.22 -0.12 19.28
CA GLU A 418 -17.64 -0.33 19.58
C GLU A 418 -17.93 -0.19 21.09
N LYS A 419 -17.10 -0.82 21.95
CA LYS A 419 -17.23 -0.70 23.41
C LYS A 419 -17.07 0.72 23.92
N LEU A 420 -16.20 1.52 23.31
CA LEU A 420 -16.00 2.95 23.64
C LEU A 420 -17.11 3.84 23.07
N GLY A 421 -18.01 3.30 22.26
CA GLY A 421 -19.13 4.04 21.66
C GLY A 421 -18.70 5.01 20.56
N LEU A 422 -17.56 4.74 19.87
CA LEU A 422 -17.09 5.50 18.73
C LEU A 422 -17.83 5.04 17.46
N LYS A 423 -18.96 5.69 17.19
CA LYS A 423 -19.94 5.26 16.17
C LYS A 423 -19.47 5.54 14.73
N ASN A 424 -18.57 6.50 14.53
CA ASN A 424 -18.06 6.91 13.23
C ASN A 424 -16.84 6.05 12.81
N ALA A 425 -16.69 4.83 13.36
CA ALA A 425 -15.67 3.88 12.99
C ALA A 425 -16.28 2.77 12.10
N CYS A 426 -15.89 2.74 10.84
CA CYS A 426 -16.23 1.71 9.87
C CYS A 426 -15.08 0.71 9.77
N CYS A 427 -15.32 -0.55 10.12
CA CYS A 427 -14.32 -1.62 10.05
C CYS A 427 -14.77 -2.68 9.07
N THR A 428 -14.04 -2.84 7.97
CA THR A 428 -14.37 -3.74 6.86
C THR A 428 -13.26 -4.76 6.58
N THR A 429 -13.60 -5.83 5.87
CA THR A 429 -12.65 -6.81 5.34
C THR A 429 -12.82 -6.94 3.84
N PHE A 430 -11.76 -7.35 3.14
CA PHE A 430 -11.79 -7.70 1.72
C PHE A 430 -11.06 -9.02 1.50
N ASN A 431 -11.49 -9.81 0.52
CA ASN A 431 -10.80 -11.05 0.16
C ASN A 431 -9.57 -10.75 -0.69
N GLY A 432 -8.45 -10.56 -0.02
CA GLY A 432 -7.16 -10.20 -0.60
C GLY A 432 -6.08 -10.10 0.46
N GLY A 433 -4.93 -9.57 0.08
CA GLY A 433 -3.76 -9.53 0.94
C GLY A 433 -3.18 -8.13 1.14
N HIS A 434 -1.93 -8.07 1.58
CA HIS A 434 -1.14 -6.85 1.84
C HIS A 434 -0.64 -6.25 0.52
N ASP A 435 -1.52 -5.58 -0.21
CA ASP A 435 -1.37 -5.38 -1.64
C ASP A 435 -1.94 -4.05 -2.13
N TYR A 436 -1.13 -3.30 -2.90
CA TYR A 436 -1.59 -2.08 -3.58
C TYR A 436 -2.78 -2.35 -4.52
N ALA A 437 -2.80 -3.53 -5.18
CA ALA A 437 -3.92 -3.96 -6.00
C ALA A 437 -5.24 -4.02 -5.23
N CYS A 438 -5.20 -4.27 -3.90
CA CYS A 438 -6.37 -4.25 -3.05
C CYS A 438 -6.69 -2.84 -2.55
N TRP A 439 -5.70 -2.14 -2.02
CA TRP A 439 -5.89 -0.86 -1.32
C TRP A 439 -6.36 0.28 -2.24
N ARG A 440 -5.84 0.34 -3.47
CA ARG A 440 -6.07 1.47 -4.39
C ARG A 440 -7.55 1.74 -4.69
N GLY A 441 -8.38 0.70 -4.72
CA GLY A 441 -9.80 0.82 -5.05
C GLY A 441 -10.70 1.21 -3.89
N ALA A 442 -10.22 1.12 -2.65
CA ALA A 442 -11.03 1.40 -1.46
C ALA A 442 -10.95 2.87 -1.00
N ILE A 443 -9.97 3.64 -1.49
CA ILE A 443 -9.73 5.03 -1.03
C ILE A 443 -10.88 5.96 -1.41
N VAL A 444 -11.35 5.95 -2.66
CA VAL A 444 -12.48 6.79 -3.09
C VAL A 444 -13.76 6.46 -2.32
N PRO A 445 -14.20 5.18 -2.22
CA PRO A 445 -15.36 4.83 -1.40
C PRO A 445 -15.23 5.22 0.08
N ALA A 446 -14.04 5.14 0.67
CA ALA A 446 -13.78 5.59 2.02
C ALA A 446 -13.97 7.10 2.18
N LEU A 447 -13.40 7.89 1.27
CA LEU A 447 -13.59 9.34 1.24
C LEU A 447 -15.07 9.73 1.08
N GLU A 448 -15.83 9.04 0.23
CA GLU A 448 -17.27 9.28 0.07
C GLU A 448 -18.05 9.09 1.35
N ARG A 449 -17.79 7.98 2.07
CA ARG A 449 -18.46 7.71 3.36
C ARG A 449 -18.13 8.77 4.42
N MET A 450 -16.86 9.18 4.50
CA MET A 450 -16.43 10.24 5.42
C MET A 450 -17.14 11.56 5.13
N ILE A 451 -17.20 11.97 3.86
CA ILE A 451 -17.84 13.22 3.44
C ILE A 451 -19.36 13.18 3.69
N ALA A 452 -20.00 12.04 3.46
CA ALA A 452 -21.43 11.86 3.74
C ALA A 452 -21.72 12.01 5.23
N SER A 453 -20.93 11.38 6.10
CA SER A 453 -21.07 11.49 7.57
C SER A 453 -20.88 12.92 8.08
N CYS A 454 -19.90 13.65 7.56
CA CYS A 454 -19.70 15.06 7.93
C CYS A 454 -20.91 15.97 7.55
N ARG A 455 -21.62 15.64 6.45
CA ARG A 455 -22.82 16.39 6.03
C ARG A 455 -24.02 16.12 6.94
N GLU A 456 -24.23 14.87 7.33
CA GLU A 456 -25.33 14.50 8.22
C GLU A 456 -25.20 15.15 9.61
N GLU A 457 -23.97 15.31 10.13
CA GLU A 457 -23.72 16.01 11.39
C GLU A 457 -23.99 17.52 11.30
N THR A 458 -23.66 18.17 10.18
CA THR A 458 -23.91 19.60 9.97
C THR A 458 -25.40 19.91 9.79
N ASP A 459 -26.17 19.00 9.20
CA ASP A 459 -27.60 19.14 9.01
C ASP A 459 -28.41 18.78 10.29
N ALA A 460 -27.80 18.07 11.24
CA ALA A 460 -28.40 17.67 12.50
C ALA A 460 -28.26 18.72 13.63
N GLU A 461 -27.47 19.78 13.48
CA GLU A 461 -27.45 20.86 14.44
C GLU A 461 -28.77 21.66 14.36
N PRO A 462 -29.59 21.69 15.44
CA PRO A 462 -30.88 22.38 15.41
C PRO A 462 -30.66 23.87 15.26
N GLY A 463 -31.20 24.43 14.19
CA GLY A 463 -31.24 25.86 13.95
C GLY A 463 -31.62 26.61 15.22
N SER A 464 -30.78 27.57 15.59
CA SER A 464 -31.01 28.52 16.67
C SER A 464 -32.43 29.04 16.61
N SER A 465 -33.19 28.83 17.67
CA SER A 465 -34.48 29.42 17.91
C SER A 465 -34.35 30.97 18.03
N GLU A 466 -34.44 31.65 16.91
CA GLU A 466 -34.93 33.04 16.86
C GLU A 466 -36.42 32.94 16.54
N ASP A 467 -37.24 33.18 17.56
CA ASP A 467 -38.49 33.92 17.54
C ASP A 467 -39.38 33.49 18.71
N GLN A 468 -39.19 34.10 19.83
CA GLN A 468 -40.25 34.37 20.83
C GLN A 468 -39.93 35.63 21.61
N ARG A 469 -40.05 36.76 20.92
CA ARG A 469 -40.42 38.04 21.58
C ARG A 469 -41.32 38.78 20.61
N ASP A 470 -42.59 38.72 20.93
CA ASP A 470 -43.57 39.81 20.82
C ASP A 470 -44.97 39.22 20.70
N ALA A 471 -45.67 39.12 21.81
CA ALA A 471 -47.10 39.30 21.92
C ALA A 471 -47.56 39.25 23.40
N ALA A 472 -47.64 40.38 24.06
CA ALA A 472 -48.72 40.84 24.92
C ALA A 472 -48.34 42.11 25.62
#